data_c10dbdb931ea3331cda0f1636c701722
#
_entry.id   c10dbdb931ea3331cda0f1636c701722
#
_cell.length_a   1.000
_cell.length_b   1.000
_cell.length_c   1.000
_cell.angle_alpha   90.00
_cell.angle_beta   90.00
_cell.angle_gamma   90.00
#
_symmetry.space_group_name_H-M   'P 1'
#
loop_
_entity.id
_entity.type
_entity.pdbx_description
1 polymer ?
#
loop_
_entity_poly.entity_id
_entity_poly.type
_entity_poly.pdbx_seq_one_letter_code
_entity_poly.pdbx_strand_id
1 'polypeptide(L)'
;MVDALTKQKQEMQKFQEAEMLKHLDLQYKNEIIRSMEWLAEKDDTIFLGQAVNYSGNAMYNTTKTISDEQKIELPVFEDVQMGMSLGMAYEGFVPITSYPRFDFLICAVNQLVNHVDKMTIISEGQYQPRIIIRTSIGSRIPLDAGEQHTQDHTQAFK
;
A
#
# COMPACT_ATOMS: atom_id res chain seq x y z
N MET A 1 33.46 -32.36 -18.72
CA MET A 1 33.69 -32.23 -17.27
C MET A 1 33.63 -30.78 -16.80
N VAL A 2 34.25 -29.81 -17.47
CA VAL A 2 34.22 -28.36 -17.15
C VAL A 2 32.79 -27.79 -17.24
N ASP A 3 32.03 -28.23 -18.23
CA ASP A 3 30.66 -27.73 -18.50
C ASP A 3 29.64 -28.10 -17.38
N ALA A 4 29.75 -29.31 -16.84
CA ALA A 4 28.90 -29.78 -15.74
C ALA A 4 29.16 -29.01 -14.43
N LEU A 5 30.40 -28.69 -14.13
CA LEU A 5 30.80 -27.92 -12.94
C LEU A 5 30.32 -26.46 -13.04
N THR A 6 30.41 -25.90 -14.23
CA THR A 6 29.94 -24.52 -14.50
C THR A 6 28.42 -24.41 -14.35
N LYS A 7 27.70 -25.41 -14.89
CA LYS A 7 26.23 -25.47 -14.76
C LYS A 7 25.78 -25.61 -13.29
N GLN A 8 26.48 -26.49 -12.54
CA GLN A 8 26.19 -26.68 -11.11
C GLN A 8 26.44 -25.40 -10.28
N LYS A 9 27.51 -24.65 -10.59
CA LYS A 9 27.79 -23.36 -9.93
C LYS A 9 26.71 -22.33 -10.24
N GLN A 10 26.25 -22.26 -11.49
CA GLN A 10 25.17 -21.34 -11.87
C GLN A 10 23.83 -21.67 -11.19
N GLU A 11 23.50 -22.97 -11.06
CA GLU A 11 22.30 -23.40 -10.35
C GLU A 11 22.36 -23.06 -8.85
N MET A 12 23.52 -23.26 -8.22
CA MET A 12 23.76 -22.94 -6.83
C MET A 12 23.68 -21.43 -6.57
N GLN A 13 24.22 -20.60 -7.46
CA GLN A 13 24.14 -19.16 -7.39
C GLN A 13 22.70 -18.67 -7.49
N LYS A 14 21.92 -19.19 -8.45
CA LYS A 14 20.49 -18.88 -8.58
C LYS A 14 19.70 -19.27 -7.34
N PHE A 15 19.99 -20.40 -6.74
CA PHE A 15 19.35 -20.83 -5.49
C PHE A 15 19.66 -19.87 -4.33
N GLN A 16 20.92 -19.47 -4.17
CA GLN A 16 21.35 -18.54 -3.13
C GLN A 16 20.71 -17.15 -3.32
N GLU A 17 20.62 -16.65 -4.56
CA GLU A 17 19.94 -15.39 -4.90
C GLU A 17 18.46 -15.46 -4.56
N ALA A 18 17.79 -16.57 -4.88
CA ALA A 18 16.36 -16.76 -4.57
C ALA A 18 16.08 -16.80 -3.06
N GLU A 19 16.92 -17.48 -2.28
CA GLU A 19 16.81 -17.52 -0.81
C GLU A 19 17.07 -16.14 -0.17
N MET A 20 18.05 -15.39 -0.69
CA MET A 20 18.33 -14.02 -0.24
C MET A 20 17.16 -13.10 -0.53
N LEU A 21 16.58 -13.13 -1.73
CA LEU A 21 15.42 -12.34 -2.11
C LEU A 21 14.22 -12.67 -1.21
N LYS A 22 13.96 -13.94 -0.95
CA LYS A 22 12.91 -14.39 -0.04
C LYS A 22 13.10 -13.87 1.38
N HIS A 23 14.33 -13.83 1.87
CA HIS A 23 14.65 -13.26 3.17
C HIS A 23 14.38 -11.74 3.22
N LEU A 24 14.78 -11.00 2.18
CA LEU A 24 14.53 -9.56 2.06
C LEU A 24 13.03 -9.26 1.98
N ASP A 25 12.25 -10.05 1.24
CA ASP A 25 10.79 -9.90 1.15
C ASP A 25 10.12 -10.09 2.52
N LEU A 26 10.57 -11.09 3.29
CA LEU A 26 10.05 -11.32 4.64
C LEU A 26 10.41 -10.18 5.58
N GLN A 27 11.63 -9.65 5.50
CA GLN A 27 12.08 -8.51 6.30
C GLN A 27 11.25 -7.26 5.96
N TYR A 28 11.11 -6.93 4.69
CA TYR A 28 10.30 -5.81 4.22
C TYR A 28 8.85 -5.90 4.71
N LYS A 29 8.22 -7.07 4.56
CA LYS A 29 6.86 -7.31 5.04
C LYS A 29 6.74 -7.09 6.56
N ASN A 30 7.69 -7.58 7.34
CA ASN A 30 7.67 -7.44 8.78
C ASN A 30 7.82 -5.97 9.22
N GLU A 31 8.64 -5.18 8.54
CA GLU A 31 8.79 -3.75 8.81
C GLU A 31 7.51 -2.97 8.44
N ILE A 32 6.80 -3.35 7.38
CA ILE A 32 5.48 -2.77 7.07
C ILE A 32 4.47 -3.12 8.18
N ILE A 33 4.43 -4.36 8.67
CA ILE A 33 3.53 -4.75 9.76
C ILE A 33 3.82 -3.89 11.01
N ARG A 34 5.08 -3.80 11.43
CA ARG A 34 5.49 -2.98 12.57
C ARG A 34 5.11 -1.51 12.42
N SER A 35 5.24 -0.97 11.21
CA SER A 35 4.85 0.41 10.92
C SER A 35 3.34 0.60 11.04
N MET A 36 2.55 -0.36 10.58
CA MET A 36 1.08 -0.31 10.72
C MET A 36 0.64 -0.45 12.18
N GLU A 37 1.27 -1.35 12.94
CA GLU A 37 1.03 -1.51 14.37
C GLU A 37 1.38 -0.23 15.15
N TRP A 38 2.51 0.38 14.85
CA TRP A 38 2.91 1.64 15.47
C TRP A 38 1.93 2.79 15.15
N LEU A 39 1.40 2.85 13.93
CA LEU A 39 0.35 3.80 13.59
C LEU A 39 -0.94 3.51 14.35
N ALA A 40 -1.32 2.24 14.52
CA ALA A 40 -2.51 1.84 15.25
C ALA A 40 -2.48 2.15 16.76
N GLU A 41 -1.31 2.41 17.32
CA GLU A 41 -1.16 2.89 18.71
C GLU A 41 -1.58 4.36 18.90
N LYS A 42 -1.85 5.09 17.82
CA LYS A 42 -2.24 6.50 17.87
C LYS A 42 -3.76 6.63 17.89
N ASP A 43 -4.29 7.40 18.80
CA ASP A 43 -5.74 7.57 19.00
C ASP A 43 -6.43 8.26 17.80
N ASP A 44 -5.67 8.99 16.99
CA ASP A 44 -6.17 9.74 15.83
C ASP A 44 -6.04 8.96 14.51
N THR A 45 -5.53 7.73 14.50
CA THR A 45 -5.37 6.96 13.27
C THR A 45 -6.55 6.03 13.00
N ILE A 46 -6.92 5.91 11.73
CA ILE A 46 -7.96 5.02 11.27
C ILE A 46 -7.56 4.40 9.92
N PHE A 47 -7.77 3.11 9.76
CA PHE A 47 -7.43 2.37 8.55
C PHE A 47 -8.67 2.18 7.70
N LEU A 48 -8.63 2.57 6.45
CA LEU A 48 -9.76 2.37 5.54
C LEU A 48 -9.28 1.94 4.16
N GLY A 49 -10.16 1.28 3.45
CA GLY A 49 -9.90 0.90 2.05
C GLY A 49 -10.46 -0.46 1.69
N GLN A 50 -10.02 -0.91 0.54
CA GLN A 50 -10.42 -2.21 0.01
C GLN A 50 -9.49 -3.30 0.51
N ALA A 51 -10.05 -4.43 0.87
CA ALA A 51 -9.33 -5.63 1.30
C ALA A 51 -8.48 -5.42 2.59
N VAL A 52 -8.92 -4.54 3.48
CA VAL A 52 -8.27 -4.35 4.79
C VAL A 52 -8.75 -5.37 5.82
N ASN A 53 -9.96 -5.93 5.65
CA ASN A 53 -10.56 -6.94 6.53
C ASN A 53 -10.70 -8.34 5.90
N TYR A 54 -10.36 -8.51 4.62
CA TYR A 54 -10.47 -9.81 3.95
C TYR A 54 -9.11 -10.47 3.76
N SER A 55 -8.97 -11.70 4.23
CA SER A 55 -7.74 -12.50 4.10
C SER A 55 -7.39 -12.81 2.64
N GLY A 56 -6.12 -13.16 2.40
CA GLY A 56 -5.64 -13.61 1.09
C GLY A 56 -5.02 -12.52 0.22
N ASN A 57 -4.81 -11.32 0.74
CA ASN A 57 -4.18 -10.22 0.01
C ASN A 57 -3.10 -9.51 0.84
N ALA A 58 -2.26 -8.71 0.17
CA ALA A 58 -1.14 -8.03 0.80
C ALA A 58 -1.59 -6.95 1.80
N MET A 59 -2.71 -6.25 1.56
CA MET A 59 -3.22 -5.22 2.46
C MET A 59 -3.61 -5.85 3.80
N TYR A 60 -4.50 -6.83 3.79
CA TYR A 60 -4.90 -7.57 4.99
C TYR A 60 -3.70 -8.16 5.74
N ASN A 61 -2.77 -8.81 5.04
CA ASN A 61 -1.63 -9.47 5.67
C ASN A 61 -0.72 -8.53 6.47
N THR A 62 -0.79 -7.23 6.23
CA THR A 62 0.00 -6.22 6.93
C THR A 62 -0.80 -5.39 7.94
N THR A 63 -2.12 -5.61 8.04
CA THR A 63 -3.02 -4.94 8.98
C THR A 63 -3.83 -5.92 9.84
N LYS A 64 -3.59 -7.23 9.70
CA LYS A 64 -4.37 -8.28 10.37
C LYS A 64 -4.31 -8.28 11.90
N THR A 65 -3.27 -7.68 12.47
CA THR A 65 -3.06 -7.54 13.91
C THR A 65 -3.74 -6.30 14.50
N ILE A 66 -4.24 -5.40 13.63
CA ILE A 66 -4.93 -4.18 14.05
C ILE A 66 -6.38 -4.52 14.39
N SER A 67 -6.92 -3.88 15.42
CA SER A 67 -8.31 -4.04 15.84
C SER A 67 -9.29 -3.75 14.69
N ASP A 68 -10.35 -4.55 14.59
CA ASP A 68 -11.40 -4.32 13.60
C ASP A 68 -12.15 -2.99 13.82
N GLU A 69 -12.16 -2.47 15.06
CA GLU A 69 -12.73 -1.17 15.38
C GLU A 69 -11.98 0.01 14.77
N GLN A 70 -10.69 -0.17 14.43
CA GLN A 70 -9.87 0.83 13.74
C GLN A 70 -9.85 0.66 12.23
N LYS A 71 -10.57 -0.33 11.70
CA LYS A 71 -10.57 -0.65 10.27
C LYS A 71 -11.95 -0.47 9.66
N ILE A 72 -12.00 0.24 8.54
CA ILE A 72 -13.21 0.41 7.72
C ILE A 72 -12.97 -0.25 6.37
N GLU A 73 -13.63 -1.39 6.16
CA GLU A 73 -13.67 -2.02 4.84
C GLU A 73 -14.59 -1.24 3.91
N LEU A 74 -14.11 -0.88 2.74
CA LEU A 74 -14.87 -0.14 1.74
C LEU A 74 -15.09 -0.98 0.48
N PRO A 75 -16.20 -0.78 -0.22
CA PRO A 75 -16.38 -1.31 -1.56
C PRO A 75 -15.43 -0.62 -2.55
N VAL A 76 -15.40 -1.09 -3.79
CA VAL A 76 -14.57 -0.55 -4.87
C VAL A 76 -15.11 0.82 -5.32
N PHE A 77 -14.66 1.88 -4.64
CA PHE A 77 -15.01 3.29 -4.87
C PHE A 77 -13.81 4.20 -4.58
N GLU A 78 -12.76 4.13 -5.37
CA GLU A 78 -11.48 4.76 -5.10
C GLU A 78 -11.59 6.29 -4.91
N ASP A 79 -12.37 6.96 -5.76
CA ASP A 79 -12.60 8.40 -5.66
C ASP A 79 -13.34 8.77 -4.36
N VAL A 80 -14.39 8.04 -4.03
CA VAL A 80 -15.14 8.24 -2.78
C VAL A 80 -14.28 7.91 -1.56
N GLN A 81 -13.47 6.85 -1.62
CA GLN A 81 -12.54 6.48 -0.55
C GLN A 81 -11.56 7.61 -0.24
N MET A 82 -10.98 8.27 -1.26
CA MET A 82 -10.10 9.42 -1.05
C MET A 82 -10.86 10.63 -0.48
N GLY A 83 -12.07 10.89 -0.96
CA GLY A 83 -12.95 11.94 -0.43
C GLY A 83 -13.31 11.71 1.04
N MET A 84 -13.63 10.46 1.43
CA MET A 84 -13.86 10.09 2.83
C MET A 84 -12.59 10.29 3.68
N SER A 85 -11.42 9.92 3.17
CA SER A 85 -10.14 10.15 3.84
C SER A 85 -9.90 11.64 4.09
N LEU A 86 -10.22 12.49 3.11
CA LEU A 86 -10.13 13.94 3.27
C LEU A 86 -11.09 14.45 4.34
N GLY A 87 -12.34 13.99 4.34
CA GLY A 87 -13.32 14.36 5.37
C GLY A 87 -12.89 13.97 6.77
N MET A 88 -12.34 12.76 6.94
CA MET A 88 -11.79 12.32 8.22
C MET A 88 -10.61 13.17 8.66
N ALA A 89 -9.75 13.58 7.72
CA ALA A 89 -8.62 14.45 8.03
C ALA A 89 -9.08 15.85 8.50
N TYR A 90 -10.22 16.34 8.04
CA TYR A 90 -10.81 17.60 8.55
C TYR A 90 -11.31 17.48 9.99
N GLU A 91 -11.78 16.31 10.37
CA GLU A 91 -12.21 16.00 11.74
C GLU A 91 -11.02 15.69 12.68
N GLY A 92 -9.79 15.81 12.20
CA GLY A 92 -8.56 15.64 12.98
C GLY A 92 -7.96 14.25 12.97
N PHE A 93 -8.58 13.29 12.27
CA PHE A 93 -8.00 11.96 12.10
C PHE A 93 -6.80 11.97 11.13
N VAL A 94 -5.97 10.93 11.23
CA VAL A 94 -4.94 10.58 10.25
C VAL A 94 -5.35 9.28 9.57
N PRO A 95 -6.14 9.34 8.49
CA PRO A 95 -6.56 8.15 7.78
C PRO A 95 -5.39 7.50 7.04
N ILE A 96 -5.27 6.18 7.21
CA ILE A 96 -4.38 5.32 6.44
C ILE A 96 -5.24 4.66 5.36
N THR A 97 -5.28 5.27 4.18
CA THR A 97 -6.15 4.82 3.07
C THR A 97 -5.43 3.85 2.16
N SER A 98 -5.96 2.64 2.02
CA SER A 98 -5.31 1.51 1.35
C SER A 98 -5.98 1.17 0.02
N TYR A 99 -5.19 1.22 -1.06
CA TYR A 99 -5.58 0.82 -2.42
C TYR A 99 -4.84 -0.47 -2.77
N PRO A 100 -5.51 -1.58 -3.10
CA PRO A 100 -4.85 -2.88 -3.29
C PRO A 100 -3.81 -2.91 -4.41
N ARG A 101 -3.96 -2.03 -5.42
CA ARG A 101 -3.01 -1.86 -6.51
C ARG A 101 -2.81 -0.39 -6.82
N PHE A 102 -1.61 -0.04 -7.28
CA PHE A 102 -1.29 1.33 -7.69
C PHE A 102 -2.14 1.78 -8.90
N ASP A 103 -2.46 0.83 -9.78
CA ASP A 103 -3.39 1.03 -10.90
C ASP A 103 -4.74 1.62 -10.44
N PHE A 104 -5.24 1.21 -9.29
CA PHE A 104 -6.55 1.65 -8.78
C PHE A 104 -6.48 3.02 -8.11
N LEU A 105 -5.34 3.41 -7.55
CA LEU A 105 -5.15 4.78 -7.03
C LEU A 105 -5.36 5.84 -8.11
N ILE A 106 -5.12 5.52 -9.39
CA ILE A 106 -5.38 6.42 -10.51
C ILE A 106 -6.86 6.86 -10.57
N CYS A 107 -7.79 6.01 -10.16
CA CYS A 107 -9.21 6.35 -10.10
C CYS A 107 -9.52 7.45 -9.06
N ALA A 108 -8.63 7.66 -8.07
CA ALA A 108 -8.76 8.67 -7.03
C ALA A 108 -7.93 9.95 -7.30
N VAL A 109 -7.27 10.06 -8.44
CA VAL A 109 -6.37 11.18 -8.75
C VAL A 109 -7.07 12.54 -8.69
N ASN A 110 -8.32 12.63 -9.12
CA ASN A 110 -9.08 13.88 -9.00
C ASN A 110 -9.15 14.38 -7.54
N GLN A 111 -9.52 13.53 -6.61
CA GLN A 111 -9.57 13.89 -5.19
C GLN A 111 -8.19 14.24 -4.66
N LEU A 112 -7.17 13.52 -5.08
CA LEU A 112 -5.79 13.73 -4.62
C LEU A 112 -5.27 15.11 -5.08
N VAL A 113 -5.36 15.42 -6.37
CA VAL A 113 -4.72 16.63 -6.94
C VAL A 113 -5.57 17.90 -6.81
N ASN A 114 -6.91 17.77 -6.82
CA ASN A 114 -7.81 18.92 -6.79
C ASN A 114 -8.35 19.23 -5.39
N HIS A 115 -8.31 18.27 -4.47
CA HIS A 115 -8.83 18.45 -3.13
C HIS A 115 -7.74 18.29 -2.07
N VAL A 116 -7.11 17.12 -1.93
CA VAL A 116 -6.11 16.88 -0.88
C VAL A 116 -4.94 17.84 -1.01
N ASP A 117 -4.32 17.93 -2.18
CA ASP A 117 -3.16 18.80 -2.44
C ASP A 117 -3.50 20.31 -2.33
N LYS A 118 -4.69 20.71 -2.75
CA LYS A 118 -5.07 22.12 -2.82
C LYS A 118 -5.71 22.66 -1.54
N MET A 119 -6.17 21.80 -0.64
CA MET A 119 -7.00 22.22 0.49
C MET A 119 -6.31 23.24 1.40
N THR A 120 -5.02 23.08 1.68
CA THR A 120 -4.28 24.04 2.49
C THR A 120 -4.28 25.45 1.87
N ILE A 121 -4.18 25.52 0.54
CA ILE A 121 -4.19 26.79 -0.19
C ILE A 121 -5.63 27.38 -0.24
N ILE A 122 -6.61 26.55 -0.63
CA ILE A 122 -8.01 26.98 -0.78
C ILE A 122 -8.60 27.46 0.55
N SER A 123 -8.23 26.82 1.65
CA SER A 123 -8.70 27.19 2.99
C SER A 123 -7.87 28.26 3.68
N GLU A 124 -6.92 28.89 2.98
CA GLU A 124 -6.00 29.87 3.55
C GLU A 124 -5.28 29.35 4.81
N GLY A 125 -4.92 28.06 4.80
CA GLY A 125 -4.21 27.37 5.88
C GLY A 125 -5.10 26.88 7.04
N GLN A 126 -6.43 27.07 6.97
CA GLN A 126 -7.33 26.60 8.03
C GLN A 126 -7.40 25.08 8.11
N TYR A 127 -7.27 24.39 6.98
CA TYR A 127 -7.24 22.92 6.88
C TYR A 127 -5.92 22.44 6.32
N GLN A 128 -5.26 21.55 7.07
CA GLN A 128 -4.01 20.91 6.69
C GLN A 128 -4.20 19.40 6.80
N PRO A 129 -4.83 18.75 5.81
CA PRO A 129 -5.17 17.35 5.88
C PRO A 129 -3.91 16.48 5.94
N ARG A 130 -3.88 15.55 6.89
CA ARG A 130 -2.82 14.55 7.05
C ARG A 130 -3.39 13.18 6.66
N ILE A 131 -2.96 12.66 5.53
CA ILE A 131 -3.45 11.40 4.98
C ILE A 131 -2.25 10.53 4.61
N ILE A 132 -2.26 9.28 5.03
CA ILE A 132 -1.28 8.27 4.59
C ILE A 132 -1.93 7.43 3.50
N ILE A 133 -1.45 7.57 2.27
CA ILE A 133 -1.92 6.80 1.12
C ILE A 133 -1.03 5.58 0.96
N ARG A 134 -1.64 4.42 0.98
CA ARG A 134 -0.95 3.15 0.86
C ARG A 134 -1.44 2.36 -0.33
N THR A 135 -0.50 1.92 -1.15
CA THR A 135 -0.80 1.09 -2.32
C THR A 135 0.28 0.03 -2.54
N SER A 136 0.07 -0.89 -3.45
CA SER A 136 1.07 -1.89 -3.85
C SER A 136 1.19 -1.97 -5.37
N ILE A 137 2.42 -2.18 -5.83
CA ILE A 137 2.69 -2.59 -7.21
C ILE A 137 2.51 -4.11 -7.26
N GLY A 138 1.72 -4.59 -8.20
CA GLY A 138 1.47 -6.03 -8.35
C GLY A 138 2.71 -6.77 -8.85
N SER A 139 2.90 -8.00 -8.37
CA SER A 139 3.95 -8.88 -8.86
C SER A 139 3.54 -9.57 -10.15
N ARG A 140 4.53 -9.86 -11.01
CA ARG A 140 4.38 -10.71 -12.19
C ARG A 140 4.79 -12.16 -11.93
N ILE A 141 5.36 -12.45 -10.77
CA ILE A 141 5.86 -13.76 -10.36
C ILE A 141 5.38 -14.06 -8.94
N PRO A 142 4.87 -15.23 -8.61
CA PRO A 142 4.66 -16.43 -9.46
C PRO A 142 3.41 -16.36 -10.36
N LEU A 143 2.51 -15.40 -10.12
CA LEU A 143 1.30 -15.20 -10.91
C LEU A 143 1.31 -13.79 -11.48
N ASP A 144 1.25 -13.69 -12.80
CA ASP A 144 1.08 -12.41 -13.47
C ASP A 144 -0.41 -12.01 -13.46
N ALA A 145 -0.72 -10.92 -12.76
CA ALA A 145 -2.07 -10.37 -12.68
C ALA A 145 -2.46 -9.52 -13.92
N GLY A 146 -1.56 -9.36 -14.87
CA GLY A 146 -1.75 -8.59 -16.10
C GLY A 146 -1.44 -7.10 -15.95
N GLU A 147 -1.42 -6.41 -17.09
CA GLU A 147 -0.95 -5.02 -17.21
C GLU A 147 -1.71 -4.03 -16.32
N GLN A 148 -3.00 -4.25 -16.07
CA GLN A 148 -3.83 -3.36 -15.24
C GLN A 148 -3.67 -3.58 -13.73
N HIS A 149 -2.70 -4.43 -13.30
CA HIS A 149 -2.48 -4.74 -11.89
C HIS A 149 -1.01 -4.69 -11.49
N THR A 150 -0.12 -4.33 -12.41
CA THR A 150 1.33 -4.42 -12.23
C THR A 150 2.08 -3.15 -12.62
N GLN A 151 1.36 -2.04 -12.84
CA GLN A 151 1.96 -0.78 -13.22
C GLN A 151 2.61 -0.07 -12.02
N ASP A 152 3.72 0.58 -12.28
CA ASP A 152 4.40 1.46 -11.34
C ASP A 152 4.20 2.92 -11.75
N HIS A 153 3.37 3.63 -11.02
CA HIS A 153 3.10 5.05 -11.25
C HIS A 153 3.92 5.99 -10.34
N THR A 154 4.95 5.48 -9.67
CA THR A 154 5.76 6.26 -8.71
C THR A 154 6.29 7.56 -9.31
N GLN A 155 6.67 7.56 -10.58
CA GLN A 155 7.20 8.76 -11.24
C GLN A 155 6.12 9.83 -11.48
N ALA A 156 4.86 9.44 -11.61
CA ALA A 156 3.75 10.40 -11.81
C ALA A 156 3.35 11.13 -10.52
N PHE A 157 3.74 10.59 -9.34
CA PHE A 157 3.43 11.14 -8.03
C PHE A 157 4.65 11.77 -7.31
N LYS A 158 5.72 12.02 -8.03
CA LYS A 158 6.89 12.77 -7.55
C LYS A 158 6.76 14.25 -7.87
#